data_1ca23442a152ce8806a7daba5e819824
#
_entry.id   1ca23442a152ce8806a7daba5e819824
#
_cell.length_a   1.000
_cell.length_b   1.000
_cell.length_c   1.000
_cell.angle_alpha   90.00
_cell.angle_beta   90.00
_cell.angle_gamma   90.00
#
_symmetry.space_group_name_H-M   'P 1'
#
loop_
_entity.id
_entity.type
_entity.pdbx_description
1 polymer ?
#
loop_
_entity_poly.entity_id
_entity_poly.type
_entity_poly.pdbx_seq_one_letter_code
_entity_poly.pdbx_strand_id
1 'polypeptide(L)'
;MKVRSIGFTINNNNKNINTVDVMNAFINASNREHSRTDYTRKILISDVNDFYYGLVVTFRNQKKNCKSQFVDGKFQLKIEDLQGSDKLANFNFFLIKKSNLSGLYMYHHGSCSLNTLFSHLETISNEFIRNQNKEEIKKLGDKPKQKEVTAINKKYKERLTFSLMTNKNNIQSVLCQF
;
A
#
# COMPACT_ATOMS: atom_id res chain seq x y z
N MET A 1 22.92 2.18 -5.92
CA MET A 1 21.60 1.48 -5.77
C MET A 1 20.79 1.77 -7.03
N LYS A 2 20.17 0.76 -7.67
CA LYS A 2 19.33 0.96 -8.85
C LYS A 2 17.88 1.07 -8.43
N VAL A 3 17.25 2.22 -8.70
CA VAL A 3 15.82 2.47 -8.43
C VAL A 3 15.05 2.33 -9.74
N ARG A 4 13.87 1.72 -9.68
CA ARG A 4 12.94 1.58 -10.82
C ARG A 4 11.63 2.27 -10.48
N SER A 5 11.10 3.02 -11.43
CA SER A 5 9.74 3.57 -11.33
C SER A 5 8.78 2.63 -12.05
N ILE A 6 7.71 2.26 -11.37
CA ILE A 6 6.69 1.33 -11.86
C ILE A 6 5.35 2.07 -11.84
N GLY A 7 4.74 2.23 -13.01
CA GLY A 7 3.41 2.80 -13.13
C GLY A 7 2.32 1.79 -12.76
N PHE A 8 1.25 2.28 -12.13
CA PHE A 8 0.08 1.46 -11.79
C PHE A 8 -1.22 2.27 -11.85
N THR A 9 -2.34 1.58 -11.84
CA THR A 9 -3.68 2.17 -11.75
C THR A 9 -4.50 1.49 -10.67
N ILE A 10 -5.38 2.26 -10.04
CA ILE A 10 -6.40 1.78 -9.12
C ILE A 10 -7.75 1.94 -9.81
N ASN A 11 -8.47 0.84 -10.01
CA ASN A 11 -9.79 0.87 -10.64
C ASN A 11 -10.86 0.57 -9.58
N ASN A 12 -11.80 1.49 -9.44
CA ASN A 12 -12.98 1.25 -8.62
C ASN A 12 -14.10 0.68 -9.50
N ASN A 13 -14.29 -0.63 -9.41
CA ASN A 13 -15.35 -1.33 -10.16
C ASN A 13 -16.72 -1.19 -9.49
N ASN A 14 -16.77 -0.76 -8.23
CA ASN A 14 -18.00 -0.61 -7.48
C ASN A 14 -18.55 0.82 -7.56
N LYS A 15 -19.57 1.01 -8.40
CA LYS A 15 -20.24 2.31 -8.59
C LYS A 15 -20.96 2.85 -7.33
N ASN A 16 -21.21 1.99 -6.34
CA ASN A 16 -21.88 2.39 -5.10
C ASN A 16 -20.89 2.85 -4.01
N ILE A 17 -19.60 2.81 -4.30
CA ILE A 17 -18.55 3.22 -3.37
C ILE A 17 -17.82 4.43 -3.95
N ASN A 18 -17.81 5.50 -3.17
CA ASN A 18 -17.04 6.67 -3.55
C ASN A 18 -15.53 6.37 -3.38
N THR A 19 -14.76 6.62 -4.43
CA THR A 19 -13.32 6.43 -4.41
C THR A 19 -12.62 7.31 -3.37
N VAL A 20 -13.10 8.53 -3.14
CA VAL A 20 -12.55 9.42 -2.11
C VAL A 20 -12.68 8.80 -0.73
N ASP A 21 -13.80 8.15 -0.43
CA ASP A 21 -14.00 7.49 0.87
C ASP A 21 -13.03 6.31 1.06
N VAL A 22 -12.72 5.58 -0.01
CA VAL A 22 -11.71 4.51 0.04
C VAL A 22 -10.31 5.09 0.26
N MET A 23 -9.97 6.18 -0.41
CA MET A 23 -8.69 6.86 -0.20
C MET A 23 -8.57 7.41 1.22
N ASN A 24 -9.66 7.95 1.78
CA ASN A 24 -9.72 8.34 3.19
C ASN A 24 -9.54 7.14 4.13
N ALA A 25 -10.09 5.97 3.78
CA ALA A 25 -9.84 4.75 4.55
C ALA A 25 -8.36 4.34 4.52
N PHE A 26 -7.66 4.51 3.40
CA PHE A 26 -6.22 4.30 3.32
C PHE A 26 -5.43 5.29 4.20
N ILE A 27 -5.81 6.58 4.19
CA ILE A 27 -5.19 7.61 5.03
C ILE A 27 -5.44 7.29 6.51
N ASN A 28 -6.65 6.93 6.89
CA ASN A 28 -7.01 6.58 8.27
C ASN A 28 -6.32 5.30 8.76
N ALA A 29 -5.99 4.39 7.86
CA ALA A 29 -5.20 3.20 8.15
C ALA A 29 -3.67 3.47 8.14
N SER A 30 -3.24 4.71 7.87
CA SER A 30 -1.84 5.13 7.98
C SER A 30 -1.27 4.78 9.36
N ASN A 31 -0.01 4.37 9.38
CA ASN A 31 0.68 3.86 10.57
C ASN A 31 0.22 2.48 11.08
N ARG A 32 -0.78 1.84 10.48
CA ARG A 32 -1.12 0.47 10.85
C ARG A 32 0.09 -0.44 10.60
N GLU A 33 0.44 -1.22 11.60
CA GLU A 33 1.54 -2.16 11.50
C GLU A 33 1.08 -3.47 10.86
N HIS A 34 1.87 -3.94 9.89
CA HIS A 34 1.74 -5.26 9.28
C HIS A 34 2.98 -6.06 9.62
N SER A 35 2.90 -6.85 10.70
CA SER A 35 4.04 -7.62 11.19
C SER A 35 4.02 -9.05 10.68
N ARG A 36 5.21 -9.56 10.34
CA ARG A 36 5.52 -10.95 10.08
C ARG A 36 6.80 -11.32 10.86
N THR A 37 7.17 -12.60 10.83
CA THR A 37 8.33 -13.10 11.55
C THR A 37 9.61 -12.30 11.25
N ASP A 38 9.84 -11.96 9.97
CA ASP A 38 11.09 -11.38 9.50
C ASP A 38 11.06 -9.85 9.39
N TYR A 39 9.88 -9.23 9.42
CA TYR A 39 9.74 -7.79 9.26
C TYR A 39 8.43 -7.22 9.83
N THR A 40 8.48 -5.94 10.11
CA THR A 40 7.29 -5.10 10.36
C THR A 40 7.20 -4.04 9.28
N ARG A 41 6.02 -3.80 8.73
CA ARG A 41 5.80 -2.81 7.69
C ARG A 41 4.75 -1.80 8.11
N LYS A 42 4.98 -0.53 7.76
CA LYS A 42 4.02 0.57 7.90
C LYS A 42 3.82 1.21 6.54
N ILE A 43 2.59 1.59 6.26
CA ILE A 43 2.24 2.38 5.08
C ILE A 43 1.70 3.70 5.59
N LEU A 44 2.32 4.78 5.14
CA LEU A 44 1.95 6.15 5.45
C LEU A 44 1.38 6.78 4.18
N ILE A 45 0.24 7.44 4.28
CA ILE A 45 -0.38 8.13 3.14
C ILE A 45 -0.81 9.51 3.60
N SER A 46 -0.47 10.52 2.80
CA SER A 46 -0.84 11.91 3.01
C SER A 46 -1.56 12.46 1.79
N ASP A 47 -2.59 13.25 2.05
CA ASP A 47 -3.34 13.97 1.02
C ASP A 47 -2.74 15.37 0.85
N VAL A 48 -2.17 15.66 -0.33
CA VAL A 48 -1.54 16.95 -0.62
C VAL A 48 -1.88 17.38 -2.04
N ASN A 49 -2.55 18.50 -2.19
CA ASN A 49 -2.96 19.08 -3.49
C ASN A 49 -3.68 18.03 -4.37
N ASP A 50 -3.17 17.78 -5.58
CA ASP A 50 -3.76 16.87 -6.57
C ASP A 50 -3.33 15.41 -6.41
N PHE A 51 -2.54 15.09 -5.36
CA PHE A 51 -1.93 13.79 -5.19
C PHE A 51 -2.11 13.23 -3.77
N TYR A 52 -2.13 11.90 -3.70
CA TYR A 52 -1.84 11.17 -2.48
C TYR A 52 -0.38 10.73 -2.53
N TYR A 53 0.41 11.17 -1.55
CA TYR A 53 1.80 10.76 -1.38
C TYR A 53 1.87 9.62 -0.39
N GLY A 54 2.64 8.61 -0.71
CA GLY A 54 2.78 7.45 0.16
C GLY A 54 4.22 7.03 0.41
N LEU A 55 4.44 6.50 1.60
CA LEU A 55 5.69 5.93 2.05
C LEU A 55 5.44 4.54 2.62
N VAL A 56 6.10 3.54 2.09
CA VAL A 56 6.15 2.20 2.68
C VAL A 56 7.46 2.04 3.42
N VAL A 57 7.41 1.87 4.73
CA VAL A 57 8.59 1.61 5.56
C VAL A 57 8.56 0.14 5.96
N THR A 58 9.63 -0.57 5.68
CA THR A 58 9.81 -1.97 6.09
C THR A 58 10.97 -2.05 7.08
N PHE A 59 10.66 -2.37 8.32
CA PHE A 59 11.63 -2.63 9.37
C PHE A 59 11.96 -4.12 9.38
N ARG A 60 13.23 -4.45 9.24
CA ARG A 60 13.69 -5.84 9.33
C ARG A 60 13.95 -6.21 10.79
N ASN A 61 13.51 -7.40 11.19
CA ASN A 61 13.74 -7.93 12.53
C ASN A 61 15.17 -8.51 12.67
N GLN A 62 16.14 -7.92 11.99
CA GLN A 62 17.55 -8.27 12.10
C GLN A 62 18.15 -7.57 13.31
N LYS A 63 18.84 -8.35 14.15
CA LYS A 63 19.60 -7.83 15.30
C LYS A 63 21.06 -7.49 14.94
N LYS A 64 21.52 -7.89 13.77
CA LYS A 64 22.92 -7.75 13.35
C LYS A 64 23.03 -7.08 11.99
N ASN A 65 23.99 -6.18 11.86
CA ASN A 65 24.38 -5.58 10.60
C ASN A 65 25.76 -6.14 10.21
N CYS A 66 25.89 -6.52 8.94
CA CYS A 66 27.16 -7.00 8.40
C CYS A 66 27.77 -5.90 7.51
N LYS A 67 28.92 -5.40 7.91
CA LYS A 67 29.70 -4.43 7.13
C LYS A 67 30.91 -5.12 6.53
N SER A 68 31.22 -4.81 5.28
CA SER A 68 32.46 -5.20 4.64
C SER A 68 33.47 -4.07 4.71
N GLN A 69 34.72 -4.37 5.04
CA GLN A 69 35.80 -3.41 5.03
C GLN A 69 37.07 -4.04 4.45
N PHE A 70 37.92 -3.22 3.85
CA PHE A 70 39.26 -3.61 3.45
C PHE A 70 40.23 -3.02 4.47
N VAL A 71 40.95 -3.88 5.14
CA VAL A 71 42.00 -3.51 6.12
C VAL A 71 43.29 -4.20 5.68
N ASP A 72 44.35 -3.46 5.47
CA ASP A 72 45.65 -3.94 5.04
C ASP A 72 45.58 -4.82 3.76
N GLY A 73 44.77 -4.42 2.80
CA GLY A 73 44.57 -5.15 1.54
C GLY A 73 43.79 -6.46 1.66
N LYS A 74 43.25 -6.77 2.82
CA LYS A 74 42.40 -7.96 3.05
C LYS A 74 40.95 -7.60 3.24
N PHE A 75 40.08 -8.39 2.61
CA PHE A 75 38.64 -8.29 2.83
C PHE A 75 38.28 -8.83 4.20
N GLN A 76 37.57 -8.05 4.99
CA GLN A 76 37.07 -8.42 6.30
C GLN A 76 35.57 -8.18 6.39
N LEU A 77 34.86 -9.10 7.04
CA LEU A 77 33.47 -8.95 7.41
C LEU A 77 33.37 -8.61 8.89
N LYS A 78 32.79 -7.47 9.20
CA LYS A 78 32.50 -7.06 10.57
C LYS A 78 31.01 -7.21 10.84
N ILE A 79 30.66 -7.99 11.84
CA ILE A 79 29.29 -8.16 12.31
C ILE A 79 29.11 -7.24 13.52
N GLU A 80 28.22 -6.29 13.42
CA GLU A 80 27.87 -5.36 14.50
C GLU A 80 26.43 -5.61 14.96
N ASP A 81 26.24 -5.69 16.28
CA ASP A 81 24.91 -5.76 16.84
C ASP A 81 24.23 -4.38 16.72
N LEU A 82 22.96 -4.37 16.32
CA LEU A 82 22.12 -3.18 16.39
C LEU A 82 21.82 -2.90 17.86
N GLN A 83 22.08 -1.68 18.30
CA GLN A 83 21.91 -1.32 19.69
C GLN A 83 20.44 -1.04 20.04
N GLY A 84 20.00 -1.53 21.18
CA GLY A 84 18.68 -1.24 21.73
C GLY A 84 17.52 -1.62 20.81
N SER A 85 16.69 -0.62 20.48
CA SER A 85 15.51 -0.75 19.61
C SER A 85 15.80 -0.51 18.12
N ASP A 86 17.05 -0.30 17.73
CA ASP A 86 17.42 0.00 16.35
C ASP A 86 17.03 -1.14 15.40
N LYS A 87 16.50 -0.78 14.25
CA LYS A 87 16.10 -1.71 13.18
C LYS A 87 16.59 -1.20 11.84
N LEU A 88 17.00 -2.13 10.98
CA LEU A 88 17.26 -1.80 9.59
C LEU A 88 15.94 -1.49 8.90
N ALA A 89 15.85 -0.32 8.27
CA ALA A 89 14.66 0.11 7.55
C ALA A 89 14.95 0.26 6.05
N ASN A 90 14.04 -0.27 5.24
CA ASN A 90 13.93 0.05 3.82
C ASN A 90 12.66 0.84 3.59
N PHE A 91 12.67 1.74 2.63
CA PHE A 91 11.51 2.54 2.31
C PHE A 91 11.29 2.64 0.80
N ASN A 92 10.02 2.74 0.42
CA ASN A 92 9.59 2.96 -0.94
C ASN A 92 8.62 4.14 -0.95
N PHE A 93 8.78 5.02 -1.93
CA PHE A 93 7.83 6.09 -2.17
C PHE A 93 6.83 5.67 -3.24
N PHE A 94 5.61 6.18 -3.10
CA PHE A 94 4.63 6.13 -4.16
C PHE A 94 3.79 7.41 -4.16
N LEU A 95 3.15 7.64 -5.28
CA LEU A 95 2.20 8.73 -5.41
C LEU A 95 1.03 8.27 -6.28
N ILE A 96 -0.14 8.84 -6.04
CA ILE A 96 -1.35 8.53 -6.76
C ILE A 96 -2.02 9.86 -7.13
N LYS A 97 -2.30 10.06 -8.41
CA LYS A 97 -3.00 11.25 -8.89
C LYS A 97 -4.49 11.12 -8.59
N LYS A 98 -5.10 12.14 -7.97
CA LYS A 98 -6.51 12.10 -7.54
C LYS A 98 -7.48 12.01 -8.72
N SER A 99 -7.18 12.69 -9.83
CA SER A 99 -8.12 12.83 -10.96
C SER A 99 -8.39 11.51 -11.70
N ASN A 100 -7.43 10.58 -11.74
CA ASN A 100 -7.53 9.35 -12.52
C ASN A 100 -7.01 8.10 -11.81
N LEU A 101 -6.55 8.24 -10.56
CA LEU A 101 -6.01 7.17 -9.73
C LEU A 101 -4.84 6.40 -10.36
N SER A 102 -4.14 7.05 -11.30
CA SER A 102 -2.87 6.56 -11.79
C SER A 102 -1.79 6.88 -10.78
N GLY A 103 -0.83 5.96 -10.62
CA GLY A 103 0.23 6.13 -9.64
C GLY A 103 1.60 5.71 -10.13
N LEU A 104 2.60 6.14 -9.41
CA LEU A 104 3.99 5.74 -9.56
C LEU A 104 4.50 5.14 -8.25
N TYR A 105 5.25 4.07 -8.35
CA TYR A 105 5.90 3.39 -7.25
C TYR A 105 7.40 3.31 -7.48
N MET A 106 8.20 3.81 -6.54
CA MET A 106 9.65 3.75 -6.60
C MET A 106 10.14 2.47 -5.91
N TYR A 107 10.61 1.54 -6.72
CA TYR A 107 11.09 0.23 -6.27
C TYR A 107 12.60 0.13 -6.35
N HIS A 108 13.21 -0.46 -5.34
CA HIS A 108 14.60 -0.90 -5.35
C HIS A 108 14.71 -2.34 -4.84
N HIS A 109 15.77 -3.04 -5.24
CA HIS A 109 15.97 -4.44 -4.85
C HIS A 109 16.04 -4.61 -3.32
N GLY A 110 15.35 -5.61 -2.82
CA GLY A 110 15.27 -5.90 -1.37
C GLY A 110 14.26 -5.06 -0.58
N SER A 111 13.55 -4.13 -1.25
CA SER A 111 12.46 -3.37 -0.65
C SER A 111 11.09 -4.03 -0.85
N CYS A 112 10.02 -3.38 -0.38
CA CYS A 112 8.65 -3.85 -0.57
C CYS A 112 8.30 -3.92 -2.07
N SER A 113 7.76 -5.02 -2.54
CA SER A 113 7.25 -5.12 -3.91
C SER A 113 5.92 -4.38 -4.06
N LEU A 114 5.62 -3.90 -5.29
CA LEU A 114 4.34 -3.25 -5.57
C LEU A 114 3.15 -4.19 -5.34
N ASN A 115 3.27 -5.48 -5.69
CA ASN A 115 2.22 -6.46 -5.41
C ASN A 115 1.93 -6.60 -3.90
N THR A 116 2.95 -6.48 -3.07
CA THR A 116 2.76 -6.48 -1.62
C THR A 116 2.04 -5.21 -1.15
N LEU A 117 2.37 -4.04 -1.70
CA LEU A 117 1.61 -2.82 -1.43
C LEU A 117 0.14 -2.99 -1.84
N PHE A 118 -0.13 -3.52 -3.04
CA PHE A 118 -1.49 -3.79 -3.51
C PHE A 118 -2.26 -4.69 -2.54
N SER A 119 -1.68 -5.80 -2.10
CA SER A 119 -2.32 -6.69 -1.13
C SER A 119 -2.69 -5.99 0.19
N HIS A 120 -1.87 -5.06 0.66
CA HIS A 120 -2.19 -4.27 1.85
C HIS A 120 -3.33 -3.29 1.59
N LEU A 121 -3.31 -2.56 0.47
CA LEU A 121 -4.38 -1.64 0.11
C LEU A 121 -5.70 -2.39 -0.18
N GLU A 122 -5.65 -3.55 -0.81
CA GLU A 122 -6.80 -4.44 -1.01
C GLU A 122 -7.41 -4.87 0.33
N THR A 123 -6.59 -5.22 1.31
CA THR A 123 -7.07 -5.59 2.65
C THR A 123 -7.84 -4.44 3.29
N ILE A 124 -7.29 -3.23 3.27
CA ILE A 124 -7.92 -2.04 3.84
C ILE A 124 -9.22 -1.71 3.09
N SER A 125 -9.21 -1.72 1.75
CA SER A 125 -10.40 -1.45 0.95
C SER A 125 -11.50 -2.48 1.20
N ASN A 126 -11.15 -3.76 1.31
CA ASN A 126 -12.08 -4.82 1.61
C ASN A 126 -12.68 -4.71 3.02
N GLU A 127 -11.90 -4.30 4.02
CA GLU A 127 -12.39 -3.97 5.36
C GLU A 127 -13.38 -2.81 5.31
N PHE A 128 -13.04 -1.74 4.61
CA PHE A 128 -13.92 -0.58 4.43
C PHE A 128 -15.25 -0.98 3.79
N ILE A 129 -15.20 -1.70 2.66
CA ILE A 129 -16.40 -2.16 1.93
C ILE A 129 -17.27 -3.07 2.80
N ARG A 130 -16.66 -3.97 3.57
CA ARG A 130 -17.40 -4.84 4.50
C ARG A 130 -18.07 -4.03 5.61
N ASN A 131 -17.44 -2.99 6.12
CA ASN A 131 -18.02 -2.14 7.14
C ASN A 131 -19.19 -1.33 6.59
N GLN A 132 -19.07 -0.76 5.38
CA GLN A 132 -20.19 -0.09 4.70
C GLN A 132 -21.40 -1.04 4.51
N ASN A 133 -21.14 -2.27 4.06
CA ASN A 133 -22.17 -3.30 3.92
C ASN A 133 -22.87 -3.58 5.26
N LYS A 134 -22.11 -3.82 6.34
CA LYS A 134 -22.65 -4.07 7.67
C LYS A 134 -23.47 -2.90 8.20
N GLU A 135 -22.99 -1.67 8.01
CA GLU A 135 -23.71 -0.47 8.44
C GLU A 135 -25.05 -0.31 7.71
N GLU A 136 -25.07 -0.60 6.40
CA GLU A 136 -26.32 -0.54 5.63
C GLU A 136 -27.31 -1.63 6.04
N ILE A 137 -26.83 -2.86 6.29
CA ILE A 137 -27.67 -3.94 6.82
C ILE A 137 -28.22 -3.58 8.21
N LYS A 138 -27.40 -3.01 9.08
CA LYS A 138 -27.80 -2.59 10.44
C LYS A 138 -28.92 -1.53 10.40
N LYS A 139 -28.95 -0.66 9.41
CA LYS A 139 -30.01 0.33 9.23
C LYS A 139 -31.39 -0.29 8.92
N LEU A 140 -31.46 -1.55 8.49
CA LEU A 140 -32.71 -2.26 8.25
C LEU A 140 -33.41 -2.71 9.56
N GLY A 141 -32.76 -2.57 10.73
CA GLY A 141 -33.29 -2.97 12.04
C GLY A 141 -32.96 -4.42 12.41
N ASP A 142 -33.58 -4.90 13.51
CA ASP A 142 -33.20 -6.16 14.14
C ASP A 142 -33.59 -7.42 13.35
N LYS A 143 -34.61 -7.34 12.49
CA LYS A 143 -35.11 -8.49 11.70
C LYS A 143 -35.24 -8.12 10.21
N PRO A 144 -34.13 -7.88 9.51
CA PRO A 144 -34.17 -7.53 8.09
C PRO A 144 -34.71 -8.70 7.25
N LYS A 145 -35.48 -8.41 6.21
CA LYS A 145 -35.90 -9.41 5.25
C LYS A 145 -34.71 -9.91 4.45
N GLN A 146 -34.63 -11.23 4.25
CA GLN A 146 -33.52 -11.85 3.50
C GLN A 146 -33.30 -11.25 2.11
N LYS A 147 -34.37 -10.84 1.43
CA LYS A 147 -34.30 -10.18 0.10
C LYS A 147 -33.54 -8.86 0.17
N GLU A 148 -33.75 -8.06 1.22
CA GLU A 148 -33.09 -6.75 1.42
C GLU A 148 -31.60 -6.95 1.72
N VAL A 149 -31.28 -7.90 2.60
CA VAL A 149 -29.89 -8.28 2.91
C VAL A 149 -29.14 -8.75 1.65
N THR A 150 -29.81 -9.57 0.82
CA THR A 150 -29.22 -10.06 -0.44
C THR A 150 -28.99 -8.91 -1.42
N ALA A 151 -29.88 -7.95 -1.51
CA ALA A 151 -29.71 -6.75 -2.37
C ALA A 151 -28.51 -5.92 -1.92
N ILE A 152 -28.35 -5.67 -0.62
CA ILE A 152 -27.20 -4.95 -0.07
C ILE A 152 -25.90 -5.72 -0.35
N ASN A 153 -25.86 -7.03 -0.10
CA ASN A 153 -24.69 -7.83 -0.38
C ASN A 153 -24.28 -7.78 -1.87
N LYS A 154 -25.24 -7.76 -2.77
CA LYS A 154 -24.99 -7.61 -4.21
C LYS A 154 -24.42 -6.23 -4.54
N LYS A 155 -24.92 -5.16 -3.91
CA LYS A 155 -24.43 -3.78 -4.06
C LYS A 155 -22.94 -3.65 -3.70
N TYR A 156 -22.48 -4.40 -2.70
CA TYR A 156 -21.10 -4.36 -2.21
C TYR A 156 -20.22 -5.53 -2.69
N LYS A 157 -20.62 -6.23 -3.76
CA LYS A 157 -19.89 -7.40 -4.26
C LYS A 157 -18.57 -7.03 -4.93
N GLU A 158 -18.58 -5.99 -5.76
CA GLU A 158 -17.42 -5.58 -6.53
C GLU A 158 -16.36 -4.90 -5.66
N ARG A 159 -15.10 -5.11 -6.02
CA ARG A 159 -13.92 -4.65 -5.27
C ARG A 159 -13.08 -3.70 -6.12
N LEU A 160 -12.19 -2.96 -5.45
CA LEU A 160 -11.12 -2.27 -6.15
C LEU A 160 -10.16 -3.29 -6.76
N THR A 161 -9.62 -2.93 -7.91
CA THR A 161 -8.54 -3.69 -8.55
C THR A 161 -7.33 -2.80 -8.78
N PHE A 162 -6.16 -3.40 -8.69
CA PHE A 162 -4.88 -2.74 -8.89
C PHE A 162 -4.19 -3.38 -10.09
N SER A 163 -3.72 -2.56 -11.02
CA SER A 163 -3.12 -3.04 -12.26
C SER A 163 -1.79 -2.34 -12.53
N LEU A 164 -0.82 -3.09 -13.06
CA LEU A 164 0.42 -2.53 -13.54
C LEU A 164 0.19 -1.84 -14.88
N MET A 165 0.85 -0.71 -15.08
CA MET A 165 0.97 -0.10 -16.40
C MET A 165 2.07 -0.81 -17.18
N THR A 166 1.70 -1.61 -18.17
CA THR A 166 2.63 -2.41 -18.97
C THR A 166 3.13 -1.69 -20.22
N ASN A 167 2.47 -0.61 -20.64
CA ASN A 167 2.83 0.15 -21.83
C ASN A 167 3.72 1.35 -21.47
N LYS A 168 4.90 1.46 -22.12
CA LYS A 168 5.85 2.58 -21.94
C LYS A 168 5.19 3.95 -22.19
N ASN A 169 4.30 4.05 -23.16
CA ASN A 169 3.60 5.29 -23.48
C ASN A 169 2.68 5.76 -22.35
N ASN A 170 2.06 4.83 -21.62
CA ASN A 170 1.22 5.16 -20.48
C ASN A 170 2.04 5.66 -19.28
N ILE A 171 3.22 5.09 -19.05
CA ILE A 171 4.13 5.54 -17.97
C ILE A 171 4.64 6.94 -18.28
N GLN A 172 5.02 7.19 -19.54
CA GLN A 172 5.52 8.49 -19.97
C GLN A 172 4.45 9.59 -19.88
N SER A 173 3.18 9.28 -20.23
CA SER A 173 2.07 10.20 -20.08
C SER A 173 1.77 10.54 -18.62
N VAL A 174 1.99 9.59 -17.69
CA VAL A 174 1.87 9.84 -16.25
C VAL A 174 3.01 10.73 -15.76
N LEU A 175 4.25 10.44 -16.17
CA LEU A 175 5.43 11.24 -15.78
C LEU A 175 5.36 12.70 -16.26
N CYS A 176 4.81 12.94 -17.46
CA CYS A 176 4.64 14.30 -18.00
C CYS A 176 3.53 15.11 -17.27
N GLN A 177 2.78 14.50 -16.37
CA GLN A 177 1.72 15.16 -15.60
C GLN A 177 2.17 15.55 -14.18
N PHE A 178 3.42 15.25 -13.83
CA PHE A 178 4.10 15.67 -12.61
C PHE A 178 5.16 16.74 -12.88
#